data_733e1a36cb7673fde6ce99761f233fa2
#
_entry.id   733e1a36cb7673fde6ce99761f233fa2
#
_cell.length_a   1.000
_cell.length_b   1.000
_cell.length_c   1.000
_cell.angle_alpha   90.00
_cell.angle_beta   90.00
_cell.angle_gamma   90.00
#
_symmetry.space_group_name_H-M   'P 1'
#
loop_
_entity.id
_entity.type
_entity.pdbx_description
1 polymer ?
#
loop_
_entity_poly.entity_id
_entity_poly.type
_entity_poly.pdbx_seq_one_letter_code
_entity_poly.pdbx_strand_id
1 'polypeptide(L)'
;MADGMMDTNTKPTEDIDLREVFGIDSDMKIKGFAERTDRVPEIDPTYKFDPETTLAILAGFGHNRRVMIQGYHGTGKSTHIEQVAARLNWPCVRVNLDSHISRIDLIGKDAIKLRDGKQVTEFHEGILPWALRNNTAIVFDEYDAGRADVMFVIQRVLEHDGKLTLLDQNEVITPNPYFRLFATANTVGLGDTTGLYHGTQQINQAQMDRWSLVSTLNYLSHDAEAAIILSKAPHYNTAEGRKIINQMVTVADLTRTAFMNGDLSTVMSPRTVINWAANSEIFRDVGYAFRLSFLNKCDELERQTVAEFYQRCFDEELPESAASVSLG
;
A
#
# COMPACT_ATOMS: atom_id res chain seq x y z
N MET A 1 -15.77 -3.28 24.50
CA MET A 1 -15.21 -4.64 24.60
C MET A 1 -14.08 -4.73 23.58
N ALA A 2 -12.89 -5.08 24.01
CA ALA A 2 -11.71 -5.22 23.14
C ALA A 2 -11.70 -6.65 22.56
N ASP A 3 -12.66 -6.94 21.69
CA ASP A 3 -12.69 -8.22 20.97
C ASP A 3 -11.58 -8.26 19.93
N GLY A 4 -10.78 -9.31 19.97
CA GLY A 4 -9.75 -9.62 18.99
C GLY A 4 -8.39 -8.94 19.18
N MET A 5 -8.11 -8.32 20.32
CA MET A 5 -6.80 -7.71 20.60
C MET A 5 -5.85 -8.69 21.29
N MET A 6 -4.60 -8.70 20.85
CA MET A 6 -3.51 -9.39 21.54
C MET A 6 -3.22 -8.70 22.88
N ASP A 7 -2.94 -9.50 23.94
CA ASP A 7 -2.44 -8.92 25.20
C ASP A 7 -1.17 -8.11 24.90
N THR A 8 -1.13 -6.88 25.42
CA THR A 8 -0.02 -5.94 25.23
C THR A 8 1.32 -6.46 25.75
N ASN A 9 1.30 -7.47 26.61
CA ASN A 9 2.48 -8.16 27.15
C ASN A 9 2.92 -9.37 26.32
N THR A 10 2.12 -9.79 25.33
CA THR A 10 2.47 -10.91 24.45
C THR A 10 3.73 -10.58 23.66
N LYS A 11 4.65 -11.54 23.59
CA LYS A 11 5.92 -11.40 22.88
C LYS A 11 5.90 -12.25 21.60
N PRO A 12 6.54 -11.80 20.52
CA PRO A 12 6.79 -12.65 19.36
C PRO A 12 7.78 -13.75 19.75
N THR A 13 7.37 -15.01 19.61
CA THR A 13 8.15 -16.20 20.04
C THR A 13 8.50 -17.13 18.91
N GLU A 14 7.68 -17.13 17.82
CA GLU A 14 7.84 -18.04 16.70
C GLU A 14 9.00 -17.63 15.81
N ASP A 15 9.98 -18.50 15.66
CA ASP A 15 11.09 -18.29 14.71
C ASP A 15 10.59 -18.46 13.28
N ILE A 16 10.81 -17.47 12.45
CA ILE A 16 10.34 -17.43 11.05
C ILE A 16 11.49 -17.82 10.13
N ASP A 17 11.29 -18.89 9.35
CA ASP A 17 12.21 -19.27 8.28
C ASP A 17 11.96 -18.38 7.05
N LEU A 18 12.94 -17.50 6.74
CA LEU A 18 12.79 -16.52 5.66
C LEU A 18 12.78 -17.18 4.27
N ARG A 19 13.47 -18.31 4.12
CA ARG A 19 13.52 -19.05 2.85
C ARG A 19 12.17 -19.73 2.59
N GLU A 20 11.60 -20.37 3.61
CA GLU A 20 10.32 -21.06 3.49
C GLU A 20 9.16 -20.08 3.31
N VAL A 21 9.13 -19.00 4.11
CA VAL A 21 7.97 -18.08 4.18
C VAL A 21 8.01 -17.02 3.08
N PHE A 22 9.20 -16.50 2.74
CA PHE A 22 9.35 -15.37 1.82
C PHE A 22 10.18 -15.70 0.57
N GLY A 23 10.79 -16.90 0.50
CA GLY A 23 11.69 -17.28 -0.59
C GLY A 23 13.05 -16.56 -0.55
N ILE A 24 13.45 -16.03 0.60
CA ILE A 24 14.64 -15.19 0.76
C ILE A 24 15.74 -15.95 1.53
N ASP A 25 16.92 -16.05 0.93
CA ASP A 25 18.09 -16.64 1.55
C ASP A 25 18.83 -15.56 2.37
N SER A 26 18.59 -15.56 3.68
CA SER A 26 19.17 -14.58 4.60
C SER A 26 19.32 -15.17 6.00
N ASP A 27 20.43 -14.82 6.68
CA ASP A 27 20.70 -15.22 8.07
C ASP A 27 19.96 -14.34 9.11
N MET A 28 19.16 -13.38 8.67
CA MET A 28 18.38 -12.50 9.55
C MET A 28 17.42 -13.33 10.39
N LYS A 29 17.47 -13.16 11.72
CA LYS A 29 16.57 -13.84 12.66
C LYS A 29 15.36 -12.96 12.94
N ILE A 30 14.19 -13.45 12.59
CA ILE A 30 12.91 -12.75 12.78
C ILE A 30 11.98 -13.63 13.60
N LYS A 31 11.28 -13.01 14.54
CA LYS A 31 10.22 -13.66 15.30
C LYS A 31 8.86 -13.09 14.96
N GLY A 32 7.88 -13.96 14.83
CA GLY A 32 6.47 -13.64 14.70
C GLY A 32 5.70 -13.95 15.98
N PHE A 33 4.43 -13.55 16.04
CA PHE A 33 3.54 -13.95 17.11
C PHE A 33 2.98 -15.36 16.86
N ALA A 34 2.80 -16.13 17.93
CA ALA A 34 2.23 -17.48 17.84
C ALA A 34 0.73 -17.42 17.50
N GLU A 35 0.03 -16.44 18.05
CA GLU A 35 -1.41 -16.27 17.86
C GLU A 35 -1.72 -15.26 16.76
N ARG A 36 -2.75 -15.58 15.96
CA ARG A 36 -3.32 -14.68 14.97
C ARG A 36 -4.56 -14.01 15.55
N THR A 37 -4.62 -12.69 15.46
CA THR A 37 -5.77 -11.89 15.88
C THR A 37 -6.53 -11.34 14.68
N ASP A 38 -7.74 -10.80 14.90
CA ASP A 38 -8.58 -10.21 13.84
C ASP A 38 -7.93 -9.00 13.15
N ARG A 39 -6.90 -8.41 13.76
CA ARG A 39 -6.16 -7.26 13.20
C ARG A 39 -4.93 -7.66 12.39
N VAL A 40 -4.65 -8.95 12.29
CA VAL A 40 -3.59 -9.45 11.41
C VAL A 40 -4.15 -9.51 9.98
N PRO A 41 -3.50 -8.88 8.99
CA PRO A 41 -3.98 -8.89 7.62
C PRO A 41 -4.12 -10.30 7.05
N GLU A 42 -5.07 -10.51 6.14
CA GLU A 42 -5.25 -11.80 5.46
C GLU A 42 -4.04 -12.16 4.61
N ILE A 43 -3.68 -13.45 4.63
CA ILE A 43 -2.59 -13.97 3.81
C ILE A 43 -3.08 -14.17 2.38
N ASP A 44 -2.43 -13.50 1.43
CA ASP A 44 -2.53 -13.84 0.02
C ASP A 44 -1.49 -14.91 -0.33
N PRO A 45 -1.91 -16.16 -0.59
CA PRO A 45 -0.99 -17.26 -0.87
C PRO A 45 -0.26 -17.10 -2.22
N THR A 46 -0.76 -16.23 -3.08
CA THR A 46 -0.20 -15.97 -4.41
C THR A 46 0.74 -14.76 -4.44
N TYR A 47 0.91 -14.09 -3.27
CA TYR A 47 1.72 -12.88 -3.19
C TYR A 47 3.20 -13.17 -3.50
N LYS A 48 3.79 -12.32 -4.34
CA LYS A 48 5.22 -12.40 -4.69
C LYS A 48 5.98 -11.31 -3.96
N PHE A 49 6.98 -11.72 -3.21
CA PHE A 49 7.82 -10.83 -2.43
C PHE A 49 9.00 -10.32 -3.27
N ASP A 50 9.22 -8.99 -3.23
CA ASP A 50 10.48 -8.39 -3.65
C ASP A 50 11.51 -8.57 -2.54
N PRO A 51 12.67 -9.21 -2.79
CA PRO A 51 13.59 -9.58 -1.73
C PRO A 51 14.16 -8.38 -0.96
N GLU A 52 14.55 -7.31 -1.65
CA GLU A 52 15.17 -6.14 -1.04
C GLU A 52 14.17 -5.39 -0.14
N THR A 53 12.98 -5.11 -0.67
CA THR A 53 11.91 -4.46 0.09
C THR A 53 11.44 -5.31 1.27
N THR A 54 11.36 -6.63 1.09
CA THR A 54 10.99 -7.55 2.17
C THR A 54 12.01 -7.53 3.30
N LEU A 55 13.32 -7.58 2.99
CA LEU A 55 14.37 -7.50 4.00
C LEU A 55 14.33 -6.19 4.78
N ALA A 56 14.06 -5.05 4.11
CA ALA A 56 13.88 -3.78 4.78
C ALA A 56 12.69 -3.79 5.74
N ILE A 57 11.54 -4.34 5.32
CA ILE A 57 10.34 -4.46 6.16
C ILE A 57 10.61 -5.41 7.35
N LEU A 58 11.27 -6.55 7.12
CA LEU A 58 11.65 -7.50 8.16
C LEU A 58 12.59 -6.87 9.20
N ALA A 59 13.52 -6.01 8.77
CA ALA A 59 14.34 -5.22 9.69
C ALA A 59 13.49 -4.24 10.51
N GLY A 60 12.42 -3.69 9.93
CA GLY A 60 11.42 -2.91 10.64
C GLY A 60 10.75 -3.70 11.76
N PHE A 61 10.26 -4.90 11.46
CA PHE A 61 9.61 -5.76 12.44
C PHE A 61 10.57 -6.31 13.50
N GLY A 62 11.69 -6.89 13.09
CA GLY A 62 12.64 -7.55 14.01
C GLY A 62 13.46 -6.60 14.85
N HIS A 63 13.86 -5.45 14.30
CA HIS A 63 14.80 -4.51 14.91
C HIS A 63 14.22 -3.12 15.17
N ASN A 64 12.89 -2.98 15.08
CA ASN A 64 12.18 -1.71 15.31
C ASN A 64 12.73 -0.54 14.48
N ARG A 65 13.14 -0.80 13.23
CA ARG A 65 13.57 0.25 12.31
C ARG A 65 12.35 0.97 11.74
N ARG A 66 12.46 2.29 11.56
CA ARG A 66 11.45 3.09 10.86
C ARG A 66 11.68 2.92 9.37
N VAL A 67 10.70 2.35 8.66
CA VAL A 67 10.87 1.96 7.25
C VAL A 67 9.86 2.69 6.39
N MET A 68 10.36 3.35 5.35
CA MET A 68 9.55 3.95 4.30
C MET A 68 9.74 3.16 3.00
N ILE A 69 8.63 2.83 2.35
CA ILE A 69 8.64 2.22 1.02
C ILE A 69 8.16 3.27 0.02
N GLN A 70 9.03 3.65 -0.90
CA GLN A 70 8.72 4.58 -1.96
C GLN A 70 8.56 3.85 -3.31
N GLY A 71 7.94 4.49 -4.29
CA GLY A 71 7.79 3.95 -5.64
C GLY A 71 6.50 4.37 -6.31
N TYR A 72 6.34 4.04 -7.56
CA TYR A 72 5.18 4.44 -8.36
C TYR A 72 3.85 3.97 -7.78
N HIS A 73 2.78 4.68 -8.16
CA HIS A 73 1.43 4.31 -7.74
C HIS A 73 1.06 2.89 -8.21
N GLY A 74 0.39 2.14 -7.33
CA GLY A 74 -0.14 0.81 -7.66
C GLY A 74 0.91 -0.32 -7.72
N THR A 75 2.15 -0.09 -7.26
CA THR A 75 3.19 -1.13 -7.16
C THR A 75 3.02 -2.08 -5.97
N GLY A 76 2.01 -1.86 -5.12
CA GLY A 76 1.72 -2.74 -3.99
C GLY A 76 2.49 -2.43 -2.71
N LYS A 77 3.05 -1.23 -2.53
CA LYS A 77 3.85 -0.82 -1.36
C LYS A 77 3.20 -1.17 -0.01
N SER A 78 1.99 -0.70 0.20
CA SER A 78 1.24 -0.94 1.45
C SER A 78 0.88 -2.41 1.62
N THR A 79 0.43 -3.06 0.53
CA THR A 79 0.14 -4.49 0.52
C THR A 79 1.37 -5.32 0.85
N HIS A 80 2.57 -4.90 0.43
CA HIS A 80 3.83 -5.59 0.74
C HIS A 80 4.07 -5.62 2.26
N ILE A 81 3.91 -4.47 2.94
CA ILE A 81 4.03 -4.39 4.39
C ILE A 81 2.96 -5.27 5.07
N GLU A 82 1.71 -5.19 4.62
CA GLU A 82 0.60 -6.00 5.15
C GLU A 82 0.84 -7.50 4.96
N GLN A 83 1.39 -7.92 3.81
CA GLN A 83 1.68 -9.34 3.54
C GLN A 83 2.86 -9.87 4.34
N VAL A 84 3.84 -9.04 4.69
CA VAL A 84 4.88 -9.40 5.65
C VAL A 84 4.29 -9.51 7.05
N ALA A 85 3.52 -8.51 7.50
CA ALA A 85 2.83 -8.54 8.79
C ALA A 85 1.95 -9.78 8.96
N ALA A 86 1.19 -10.15 7.90
CA ALA A 86 0.32 -11.31 7.89
C ALA A 86 1.07 -12.62 8.19
N ARG A 87 2.27 -12.79 7.65
CA ARG A 87 3.10 -13.99 7.84
C ARG A 87 3.85 -14.01 9.16
N LEU A 88 3.99 -12.85 9.79
CA LEU A 88 4.53 -12.73 11.15
C LEU A 88 3.44 -12.80 12.23
N ASN A 89 2.17 -12.99 11.87
CA ASN A 89 1.00 -12.83 12.73
C ASN A 89 1.01 -11.50 13.48
N TRP A 90 1.56 -10.44 12.86
CA TRP A 90 1.68 -9.13 13.48
C TRP A 90 0.44 -8.29 13.20
N PRO A 91 -0.29 -7.83 14.24
CA PRO A 91 -1.40 -6.90 14.05
C PRO A 91 -0.93 -5.66 13.27
N CYS A 92 -1.71 -5.25 12.29
CA CYS A 92 -1.33 -4.15 11.40
C CYS A 92 -2.54 -3.26 11.12
N VAL A 93 -2.35 -1.96 11.25
CA VAL A 93 -3.36 -0.96 10.90
C VAL A 93 -2.79 0.00 9.88
N ARG A 94 -3.60 0.35 8.90
CA ARG A 94 -3.23 1.26 7.83
C ARG A 94 -4.00 2.55 7.96
N VAL A 95 -3.31 3.67 7.84
CA VAL A 95 -3.87 5.03 7.89
C VAL A 95 -3.43 5.75 6.62
N ASN A 96 -4.40 6.08 5.76
CA ASN A 96 -4.12 6.88 4.58
C ASN A 96 -4.02 8.35 4.99
N LEU A 97 -2.88 8.99 4.71
CA LEU A 97 -2.63 10.39 5.03
C LEU A 97 -3.05 11.26 3.85
N ASP A 98 -4.33 11.46 3.71
CA ASP A 98 -4.86 12.43 2.74
C ASP A 98 -4.98 13.84 3.33
N SER A 99 -5.38 14.81 2.50
CA SER A 99 -5.55 16.20 2.89
C SER A 99 -6.67 16.45 3.91
N HIS A 100 -7.51 15.44 4.22
CA HIS A 100 -8.63 15.54 5.16
C HIS A 100 -8.25 15.06 6.56
N ILE A 101 -7.26 14.17 6.69
CA ILE A 101 -6.78 13.72 7.99
C ILE A 101 -6.15 14.86 8.75
N SER A 102 -6.64 15.12 9.94
CA SER A 102 -6.15 16.16 10.85
C SER A 102 -5.42 15.57 12.06
N ARG A 103 -4.73 16.42 12.81
CA ARG A 103 -4.11 16.03 14.08
C ARG A 103 -5.10 15.39 15.05
N ILE A 104 -6.34 15.88 15.09
CA ILE A 104 -7.40 15.38 15.98
C ILE A 104 -7.78 13.94 15.63
N ASP A 105 -7.80 13.60 14.34
CA ASP A 105 -8.14 12.25 13.88
C ASP A 105 -7.05 11.24 14.27
N LEU A 106 -5.78 11.68 14.28
CA LEU A 106 -4.68 10.82 14.72
C LEU A 106 -4.58 10.67 16.23
N ILE A 107 -4.65 11.78 16.97
CA ILE A 107 -4.39 11.79 18.42
C ILE A 107 -5.66 11.45 19.21
N GLY A 108 -6.80 11.97 18.77
CA GLY A 108 -8.06 11.90 19.49
C GLY A 108 -8.63 13.26 19.84
N LYS A 109 -9.80 13.25 20.43
CA LYS A 109 -10.57 14.46 20.77
C LYS A 109 -11.44 14.25 21.99
N ASP A 110 -11.76 15.34 22.64
CA ASP A 110 -12.80 15.35 23.67
C ASP A 110 -14.18 15.23 23.00
N ALA A 111 -15.00 14.34 23.52
CA ALA A 111 -16.36 14.14 23.10
C ALA A 111 -17.31 14.22 24.30
N ILE A 112 -18.46 14.87 24.10
CA ILE A 112 -19.50 14.94 25.10
C ILE A 112 -20.37 13.69 25.01
N LYS A 113 -20.40 12.92 26.09
CA LYS A 113 -21.28 11.75 26.26
C LYS A 113 -22.34 11.99 27.33
N LEU A 114 -23.51 11.37 27.17
CA LEU A 114 -24.51 11.30 28.22
C LEU A 114 -24.26 10.06 29.07
N ARG A 115 -23.91 10.28 30.36
CA ARG A 115 -23.89 9.21 31.38
C ARG A 115 -24.91 9.58 32.45
N ASP A 116 -25.85 8.70 32.73
CA ASP A 116 -26.90 8.86 33.75
C ASP A 116 -27.66 10.21 33.62
N GLY A 117 -27.95 10.64 32.38
CA GLY A 117 -28.66 11.90 32.10
C GLY A 117 -27.80 13.17 32.25
N LYS A 118 -26.52 13.05 32.57
CA LYS A 118 -25.57 14.17 32.68
C LYS A 118 -24.60 14.18 31.49
N GLN A 119 -24.29 15.37 31.00
CA GLN A 119 -23.22 15.54 30.01
C GLN A 119 -21.86 15.43 30.70
N VAL A 120 -21.04 14.50 30.20
CA VAL A 120 -19.66 14.29 30.65
C VAL A 120 -18.75 14.44 29.44
N THR A 121 -17.68 15.21 29.58
CA THR A 121 -16.62 15.27 28.58
C THR A 121 -15.67 14.09 28.81
N GLU A 122 -15.45 13.29 27.75
CA GLU A 122 -14.57 12.13 27.78
C GLU A 122 -13.62 12.20 26.59
N PHE A 123 -12.33 11.97 26.82
CA PHE A 123 -11.37 11.90 25.74
C PHE A 123 -11.56 10.61 24.93
N HIS A 124 -11.74 10.75 23.63
CA HIS A 124 -11.73 9.65 22.66
C HIS A 124 -10.33 9.53 22.05
N GLU A 125 -9.63 8.49 22.44
CA GLU A 125 -8.30 8.19 21.93
C GLU A 125 -8.34 7.94 20.41
N GLY A 126 -7.39 8.54 19.69
CA GLY A 126 -7.20 8.35 18.26
C GLY A 126 -6.37 7.09 17.95
N ILE A 127 -6.19 6.82 16.64
CA ILE A 127 -5.51 5.60 16.18
C ILE A 127 -4.03 5.56 16.57
N LEU A 128 -3.33 6.68 16.63
CA LEU A 128 -1.90 6.72 16.91
C LEU A 128 -1.57 6.43 18.38
N PRO A 129 -2.18 7.08 19.40
CA PRO A 129 -2.01 6.70 20.80
C PRO A 129 -2.39 5.25 21.06
N TRP A 130 -3.51 4.80 20.50
CA TRP A 130 -3.93 3.41 20.57
C TRP A 130 -2.86 2.46 20.03
N ALA A 131 -2.32 2.72 18.81
CA ALA A 131 -1.30 1.88 18.21
C ALA A 131 -0.02 1.84 19.05
N LEU A 132 0.41 3.00 19.58
CA LEU A 132 1.58 3.08 20.46
C LEU A 132 1.48 2.21 21.71
N ARG A 133 0.29 2.05 22.27
CA ARG A 133 0.07 1.22 23.49
C ARG A 133 0.01 -0.27 23.19
N ASN A 134 -0.14 -0.68 21.94
CA ASN A 134 -0.42 -2.06 21.56
C ASN A 134 0.72 -2.71 20.74
N ASN A 135 0.72 -4.05 20.72
CA ASN A 135 1.60 -4.86 19.87
C ASN A 135 1.13 -4.77 18.41
N THR A 136 1.31 -3.64 17.77
CA THR A 136 0.79 -3.41 16.43
C THR A 136 1.77 -2.65 15.55
N ALA A 137 1.68 -2.90 14.26
CA ALA A 137 2.31 -2.07 13.25
C ALA A 137 1.31 -1.02 12.75
N ILE A 138 1.74 0.24 12.63
CA ILE A 138 1.00 1.27 11.93
C ILE A 138 1.69 1.57 10.60
N VAL A 139 0.91 1.65 9.53
CA VAL A 139 1.37 2.00 8.20
C VAL A 139 0.75 3.32 7.80
N PHE A 140 1.54 4.37 7.71
CA PHE A 140 1.11 5.64 7.13
C PHE A 140 1.24 5.57 5.62
N ASP A 141 0.11 5.42 4.95
CA ASP A 141 0.05 5.36 3.50
C ASP A 141 -0.04 6.76 2.90
N GLU A 142 0.60 6.95 1.74
CA GLU A 142 0.69 8.26 1.08
C GLU A 142 1.29 9.36 1.99
N TYR A 143 2.39 9.03 2.68
CA TYR A 143 3.05 9.90 3.64
C TYR A 143 3.41 11.27 3.05
N ASP A 144 3.73 11.34 1.77
CA ASP A 144 4.03 12.54 1.01
C ASP A 144 2.81 13.42 0.67
N ALA A 145 1.58 12.92 0.90
CA ALA A 145 0.35 13.69 0.79
C ALA A 145 -0.16 14.24 2.15
N GLY A 146 0.52 13.89 3.25
CA GLY A 146 0.12 14.26 4.60
C GLY A 146 0.21 15.76 4.87
N ARG A 147 -0.76 16.28 5.65
CA ARG A 147 -0.77 17.68 6.10
C ARG A 147 0.39 17.98 7.05
N ALA A 148 0.92 19.18 7.03
CA ALA A 148 2.06 19.58 7.87
C ALA A 148 1.81 19.39 9.37
N ASP A 149 0.60 19.70 9.86
CA ASP A 149 0.22 19.55 11.28
C ASP A 149 0.21 18.07 11.72
N VAL A 150 -0.21 17.15 10.84
CA VAL A 150 -0.17 15.71 11.01
C VAL A 150 1.27 15.20 11.01
N MET A 151 2.07 15.68 10.06
CA MET A 151 3.47 15.28 9.91
C MET A 151 4.31 15.61 11.15
N PHE A 152 4.06 16.74 11.81
CA PHE A 152 4.75 17.11 13.07
C PHE A 152 4.43 16.14 14.22
N VAL A 153 3.22 15.61 14.28
CA VAL A 153 2.87 14.58 15.28
C VAL A 153 3.61 13.27 15.00
N ILE A 154 3.59 12.82 13.76
CA ILE A 154 4.28 11.60 13.34
C ILE A 154 5.79 11.73 13.55
N GLN A 155 6.36 12.89 13.23
CA GLN A 155 7.77 13.17 13.40
C GLN A 155 8.26 12.89 14.84
N ARG A 156 7.46 13.20 15.86
CA ARG A 156 7.83 12.92 17.25
C ARG A 156 7.91 11.41 17.55
N VAL A 157 7.03 10.62 16.93
CA VAL A 157 7.02 9.16 17.08
C VAL A 157 8.14 8.49 16.27
N LEU A 158 8.67 9.15 15.26
CA LEU A 158 9.83 8.69 14.49
C LEU A 158 11.15 8.76 15.30
N GLU A 159 11.23 9.62 16.30
CA GLU A 159 12.41 9.73 17.15
C GLU A 159 12.78 8.38 17.81
N HIS A 160 14.01 8.26 18.28
CA HIS A 160 14.54 7.02 18.86
C HIS A 160 13.69 6.49 20.04
N ASP A 161 13.24 7.39 20.92
CA ASP A 161 12.38 7.04 22.06
C ASP A 161 10.90 6.90 21.68
N GLY A 162 10.51 7.47 20.54
CA GLY A 162 9.18 7.34 19.93
C GLY A 162 8.00 7.81 20.78
N LYS A 163 8.26 8.57 21.86
CA LYS A 163 7.23 8.97 22.83
C LYS A 163 6.28 10.00 22.25
N LEU A 164 5.01 9.88 22.59
CA LEU A 164 3.96 10.83 22.23
C LEU A 164 3.44 11.54 23.48
N THR A 165 3.45 12.87 23.46
CA THR A 165 2.85 13.67 24.54
C THR A 165 1.44 14.11 24.17
N LEU A 166 0.47 13.69 24.96
CA LEU A 166 -0.92 14.16 24.91
C LEU A 166 -1.07 15.37 25.85
N LEU A 167 -0.97 16.57 25.27
CA LEU A 167 -0.95 17.82 26.05
C LEU A 167 -2.25 18.01 26.84
N ASP A 168 -3.40 17.74 26.22
CA ASP A 168 -4.72 17.94 26.80
C ASP A 168 -4.99 16.95 27.96
N GLN A 169 -4.29 15.80 27.97
CA GLN A 169 -4.40 14.76 29.00
C GLN A 169 -3.23 14.80 29.99
N ASN A 170 -2.26 15.69 29.79
CA ASN A 170 -1.01 15.74 30.55
C ASN A 170 -0.34 14.37 30.70
N GLU A 171 -0.34 13.59 29.62
CA GLU A 171 0.18 12.23 29.57
C GLU A 171 1.31 12.11 28.53
N VAL A 172 2.31 11.28 28.87
CA VAL A 172 3.37 10.86 27.92
C VAL A 172 3.25 9.37 27.68
N ILE A 173 2.90 9.00 26.44
CA ILE A 173 2.82 7.61 26.03
C ILE A 173 4.22 7.13 25.64
N THR A 174 4.67 6.07 26.29
CA THR A 174 5.85 5.30 25.88
C THR A 174 5.39 4.17 24.97
N PRO A 175 5.96 4.03 23.76
CA PRO A 175 5.55 2.97 22.85
C PRO A 175 5.73 1.58 23.46
N ASN A 176 4.78 0.68 23.15
CA ASN A 176 4.92 -0.74 23.41
C ASN A 176 6.20 -1.27 22.72
N PRO A 177 6.96 -2.18 23.34
CA PRO A 177 8.19 -2.74 22.75
C PRO A 177 7.99 -3.39 21.39
N TYR A 178 6.76 -3.81 21.09
CA TYR A 178 6.39 -4.44 19.81
C TYR A 178 5.56 -3.54 18.90
N PHE A 179 5.45 -2.26 19.23
CA PHE A 179 4.96 -1.25 18.29
C PHE A 179 5.93 -1.10 17.10
N ARG A 180 5.39 -1.05 15.89
CA ARG A 180 6.17 -0.84 14.66
C ARG A 180 5.57 0.28 13.82
N LEU A 181 6.43 0.98 13.08
CA LEU A 181 6.00 2.10 12.26
C LEU A 181 6.61 2.01 10.87
N PHE A 182 5.73 2.07 9.88
CA PHE A 182 6.03 2.06 8.46
C PHE A 182 5.34 3.22 7.75
N ALA A 183 5.85 3.60 6.59
CA ALA A 183 5.15 4.51 5.69
C ALA A 183 5.33 4.08 4.23
N THR A 184 4.44 4.57 3.38
CA THR A 184 4.61 4.52 1.93
C THR A 184 4.59 5.93 1.34
N ALA A 185 5.29 6.14 0.24
CA ALA A 185 5.31 7.40 -0.50
C ALA A 185 5.29 7.13 -2.01
N ASN A 186 4.63 7.99 -2.77
CA ASN A 186 4.57 7.90 -4.24
C ASN A 186 5.70 8.68 -4.90
N THR A 187 6.34 9.58 -4.14
CA THR A 187 7.48 10.38 -4.59
C THR A 187 8.70 10.08 -3.71
N VAL A 188 9.88 10.46 -4.18
CA VAL A 188 11.14 10.34 -3.40
C VAL A 188 11.25 11.40 -2.28
N GLY A 189 10.13 11.99 -1.87
CA GLY A 189 10.14 13.09 -0.88
C GLY A 189 10.51 14.45 -1.44
N LEU A 190 10.77 14.55 -2.74
CA LEU A 190 11.12 15.79 -3.42
C LEU A 190 9.88 16.59 -3.89
N GLY A 191 8.69 16.10 -3.58
CA GLY A 191 7.44 16.62 -4.15
C GLY A 191 7.27 16.22 -5.61
N ASP A 192 6.15 16.62 -6.18
CA ASP A 192 5.87 16.36 -7.58
C ASP A 192 6.63 17.32 -8.51
N THR A 193 7.80 16.90 -8.95
CA THR A 193 8.60 17.66 -9.95
C THR A 193 8.10 17.42 -11.38
N THR A 194 7.19 16.47 -11.57
CA THR A 194 6.71 16.04 -12.89
C THR A 194 5.28 16.50 -13.19
N GLY A 195 4.54 17.01 -12.21
CA GLY A 195 3.11 17.35 -12.35
C GLY A 195 2.17 16.13 -12.35
N LEU A 196 2.69 14.93 -12.07
CA LEU A 196 1.95 13.67 -12.16
C LEU A 196 1.27 13.26 -10.84
N TYR A 197 1.73 13.82 -9.73
CA TYR A 197 1.23 13.50 -8.39
C TYR A 197 0.68 14.76 -7.69
N HIS A 198 -0.41 15.30 -8.24
CA HIS A 198 -1.08 16.45 -7.64
C HIS A 198 -1.48 16.15 -6.19
N GLY A 199 -1.09 17.04 -5.27
CA GLY A 199 -1.36 16.90 -3.85
C GLY A 199 -0.22 16.34 -3.02
N THR A 200 0.86 15.83 -3.62
CA THR A 200 2.07 15.48 -2.87
C THR A 200 2.85 16.73 -2.51
N GLN A 201 3.39 16.74 -1.30
CA GLN A 201 4.21 17.83 -0.78
C GLN A 201 5.67 17.40 -0.70
N GLN A 202 6.56 18.38 -0.78
CA GLN A 202 7.97 18.13 -0.51
C GLN A 202 8.12 17.77 0.97
N ILE A 203 8.63 16.58 1.27
CA ILE A 203 8.93 16.15 2.62
C ILE A 203 10.18 16.91 3.09
N ASN A 204 10.10 17.51 4.27
CA ASN A 204 11.23 18.19 4.88
C ASN A 204 12.39 17.21 5.07
N GLN A 205 13.62 17.63 4.71
CA GLN A 205 14.84 16.81 4.86
C GLN A 205 15.00 16.25 6.28
N ALA A 206 14.70 17.05 7.30
CA ALA A 206 14.77 16.61 8.70
C ALA A 206 13.72 15.52 9.04
N GLN A 207 12.62 15.42 8.31
CA GLN A 207 11.65 14.33 8.46
C GLN A 207 12.13 13.07 7.73
N MET A 208 12.73 13.24 6.55
CA MET A 208 13.31 12.11 5.80
C MET A 208 14.44 11.44 6.57
N ASP A 209 15.30 12.20 7.24
CA ASP A 209 16.45 11.70 8.03
C ASP A 209 16.02 10.79 9.20
N ARG A 210 14.77 10.90 9.65
CA ARG A 210 14.21 10.06 10.72
C ARG A 210 13.78 8.67 10.26
N TRP A 211 13.60 8.47 8.96
CA TRP A 211 13.37 7.15 8.40
C TRP A 211 14.68 6.38 8.33
N SER A 212 14.82 5.36 9.16
CA SER A 212 16.07 4.58 9.27
C SER A 212 16.40 3.81 8.00
N LEU A 213 15.36 3.40 7.27
CA LEU A 213 15.46 2.65 6.02
C LEU A 213 14.44 3.22 5.02
N VAL A 214 14.89 3.43 3.80
CA VAL A 214 14.04 3.78 2.67
C VAL A 214 14.32 2.78 1.57
N SER A 215 13.31 2.00 1.18
CA SER A 215 13.40 1.04 0.08
C SER A 215 12.51 1.48 -1.08
N THR A 216 12.88 1.13 -2.30
CA THR A 216 12.13 1.47 -3.49
C THR A 216 11.48 0.23 -4.08
N LEU A 217 10.15 0.21 -4.15
CA LEU A 217 9.38 -0.85 -4.79
C LEU A 217 8.82 -0.35 -6.12
N ASN A 218 9.44 -0.80 -7.20
CA ASN A 218 9.05 -0.47 -8.56
C ASN A 218 8.14 -1.56 -9.17
N TYR A 219 7.78 -1.38 -10.44
CA TYR A 219 7.04 -2.40 -11.17
C TYR A 219 7.85 -3.67 -11.29
N LEU A 220 7.15 -4.79 -11.24
CA LEU A 220 7.72 -6.12 -11.41
C LEU A 220 8.25 -6.33 -12.84
N SER A 221 9.08 -7.34 -13.04
CA SER A 221 9.39 -7.80 -14.38
C SER A 221 8.14 -8.30 -15.10
N HIS A 222 8.12 -8.22 -16.43
CA HIS A 222 7.01 -8.66 -17.27
C HIS A 222 6.51 -10.07 -16.88
N ASP A 223 7.41 -11.05 -16.80
CA ASP A 223 7.08 -12.44 -16.48
C ASP A 223 6.51 -12.60 -15.06
N ALA A 224 7.05 -11.85 -14.10
CA ALA A 224 6.57 -11.90 -12.71
C ALA A 224 5.16 -11.29 -12.60
N GLU A 225 4.89 -10.20 -13.31
CA GLU A 225 3.55 -9.58 -13.34
C GLU A 225 2.55 -10.49 -14.06
N ALA A 226 2.90 -11.05 -15.22
CA ALA A 226 2.04 -12.00 -15.93
C ALA A 226 1.68 -13.21 -15.05
N ALA A 227 2.63 -13.75 -14.28
CA ALA A 227 2.38 -14.84 -13.36
C ALA A 227 1.40 -14.46 -12.24
N ILE A 228 1.49 -13.25 -11.70
CA ILE A 228 0.55 -12.74 -10.69
C ILE A 228 -0.85 -12.60 -11.28
N ILE A 229 -0.97 -12.01 -12.48
CA ILE A 229 -2.28 -11.83 -13.14
C ILE A 229 -2.93 -13.19 -13.41
N LEU A 230 -2.17 -14.16 -13.90
CA LEU A 230 -2.65 -15.53 -14.12
C LEU A 230 -3.13 -16.20 -12.82
N SER A 231 -2.47 -15.93 -11.69
CA SER A 231 -2.90 -16.46 -10.39
C SER A 231 -4.23 -15.85 -9.91
N LYS A 232 -4.50 -14.59 -10.29
CA LYS A 232 -5.74 -13.85 -9.95
C LYS A 232 -6.86 -14.05 -10.96
N ALA A 233 -6.51 -14.45 -12.20
CA ALA A 233 -7.44 -14.70 -13.29
C ALA A 233 -7.23 -16.12 -13.87
N PRO A 234 -7.58 -17.18 -13.09
CA PRO A 234 -7.25 -18.58 -13.45
C PRO A 234 -7.91 -19.06 -14.74
N HIS A 235 -8.98 -18.43 -15.20
CA HIS A 235 -9.63 -18.74 -16.48
C HIS A 235 -8.71 -18.50 -17.68
N TYR A 236 -7.69 -17.61 -17.55
CA TYR A 236 -6.65 -17.42 -18.55
C TYR A 236 -5.51 -18.47 -18.49
N ASN A 237 -5.58 -19.47 -17.64
CA ASN A 237 -4.53 -20.48 -17.53
C ASN A 237 -4.57 -21.54 -18.64
N THR A 238 -4.72 -21.10 -19.88
CA THR A 238 -4.63 -21.86 -21.12
C THR A 238 -3.50 -21.30 -21.98
N ALA A 239 -3.09 -22.02 -23.04
CA ALA A 239 -2.04 -21.51 -23.94
C ALA A 239 -2.42 -20.16 -24.56
N GLU A 240 -3.66 -20.02 -25.01
CA GLU A 240 -4.18 -18.77 -25.59
C GLU A 240 -4.39 -17.69 -24.55
N GLY A 241 -4.95 -18.05 -23.38
CA GLY A 241 -5.13 -17.12 -22.26
C GLY A 241 -3.83 -16.53 -21.75
N ARG A 242 -2.75 -17.31 -21.68
CA ARG A 242 -1.42 -16.81 -21.30
C ARG A 242 -0.88 -15.81 -22.34
N LYS A 243 -1.17 -16.03 -23.63
CA LYS A 243 -0.80 -15.07 -24.68
C LYS A 243 -1.53 -13.74 -24.46
N ILE A 244 -2.82 -13.78 -24.17
CA ILE A 244 -3.63 -12.59 -23.87
C ILE A 244 -3.07 -11.85 -22.64
N ILE A 245 -2.74 -12.54 -21.56
CA ILE A 245 -2.15 -11.90 -20.38
C ILE A 245 -0.80 -11.25 -20.70
N ASN A 246 0.07 -11.90 -21.48
CA ASN A 246 1.34 -11.29 -21.91
C ASN A 246 1.09 -10.04 -22.77
N GLN A 247 0.09 -10.05 -23.64
CA GLN A 247 -0.29 -8.86 -24.42
C GLN A 247 -0.79 -7.73 -23.51
N MET A 248 -1.61 -8.04 -22.48
CA MET A 248 -2.07 -7.07 -21.48
C MET A 248 -0.90 -6.43 -20.72
N VAL A 249 0.07 -7.23 -20.28
CA VAL A 249 1.27 -6.72 -19.59
C VAL A 249 2.13 -5.89 -20.55
N THR A 250 2.24 -6.28 -21.82
CA THR A 250 2.96 -5.48 -22.84
C THR A 250 2.32 -4.10 -23.02
N VAL A 251 1.00 -4.00 -23.07
CA VAL A 251 0.30 -2.69 -23.11
C VAL A 251 0.62 -1.87 -21.86
N ALA A 252 0.63 -2.51 -20.68
CA ALA A 252 0.99 -1.82 -19.44
C ALA A 252 2.43 -1.30 -19.47
N ASP A 253 3.39 -2.08 -19.97
CA ASP A 253 4.80 -1.67 -20.09
C ASP A 253 4.97 -0.50 -21.05
N LEU A 254 4.22 -0.48 -22.16
CA LEU A 254 4.20 0.66 -23.10
C LEU A 254 3.65 1.92 -22.42
N THR A 255 2.55 1.81 -21.69
CA THR A 255 1.97 2.97 -20.98
C THR A 255 2.91 3.49 -19.88
N ARG A 256 3.60 2.60 -19.15
CA ARG A 256 4.58 2.96 -18.11
C ARG A 256 5.78 3.66 -18.71
N THR A 257 6.27 3.18 -19.84
CA THR A 257 7.38 3.80 -20.56
C THR A 257 7.01 5.20 -21.03
N ALA A 258 5.83 5.36 -21.63
CA ALA A 258 5.32 6.65 -22.07
C ALA A 258 5.09 7.61 -20.89
N PHE A 259 4.58 7.11 -19.76
CA PHE A 259 4.44 7.89 -18.52
C PHE A 259 5.80 8.38 -17.99
N MET A 260 6.81 7.50 -17.92
CA MET A 260 8.15 7.87 -17.46
C MET A 260 8.83 8.88 -18.38
N ASN A 261 8.52 8.86 -19.68
CA ASN A 261 9.01 9.83 -20.65
C ASN A 261 8.25 11.17 -20.62
N GLY A 262 7.12 11.24 -19.91
CA GLY A 262 6.24 12.41 -19.88
C GLY A 262 5.28 12.53 -21.07
N ASP A 263 5.15 11.45 -21.87
CA ASP A 263 4.25 11.40 -23.04
C ASP A 263 2.80 11.13 -22.62
N LEU A 264 2.60 10.51 -21.45
CA LEU A 264 1.30 10.25 -20.85
C LEU A 264 1.28 10.74 -19.39
N SER A 265 0.12 11.24 -18.96
CA SER A 265 -0.15 11.62 -17.57
C SER A 265 -0.74 10.46 -16.73
N THR A 266 -1.24 9.42 -17.41
CA THR A 266 -1.90 8.27 -16.78
C THR A 266 -1.04 7.01 -16.96
N VAL A 267 -0.84 6.27 -15.84
CA VAL A 267 -0.03 5.03 -15.84
C VAL A 267 -0.89 3.81 -15.55
N MET A 268 -0.65 2.72 -16.26
CA MET A 268 -1.28 1.43 -16.01
C MET A 268 -0.52 0.65 -14.93
N SER A 269 -1.07 0.62 -13.72
CA SER A 269 -0.51 -0.17 -12.61
C SER A 269 -0.85 -1.66 -12.74
N PRO A 270 -0.13 -2.56 -12.05
CA PRO A 270 -0.47 -3.99 -11.96
C PRO A 270 -1.91 -4.23 -11.49
N ARG A 271 -2.41 -3.41 -10.55
CA ARG A 271 -3.83 -3.44 -10.13
C ARG A 271 -4.78 -3.21 -11.28
N THR A 272 -4.45 -2.28 -12.17
CA THR A 272 -5.27 -1.98 -13.35
C THR A 272 -5.29 -3.16 -14.32
N VAL A 273 -4.16 -3.83 -14.53
CA VAL A 273 -4.09 -5.03 -15.40
C VAL A 273 -4.88 -6.19 -14.81
N ILE A 274 -4.78 -6.42 -13.49
CA ILE A 274 -5.60 -7.44 -12.78
C ILE A 274 -7.10 -7.15 -12.97
N ASN A 275 -7.51 -5.89 -12.78
CA ASN A 275 -8.90 -5.50 -12.97
C ASN A 275 -9.34 -5.65 -14.44
N TRP A 276 -8.46 -5.31 -15.38
CA TRP A 276 -8.74 -5.51 -16.81
C TRP A 276 -8.97 -6.99 -17.12
N ALA A 277 -8.10 -7.89 -16.65
CA ALA A 277 -8.27 -9.33 -16.84
C ALA A 277 -9.59 -9.85 -16.21
N ALA A 278 -9.92 -9.41 -15.00
CA ALA A 278 -11.18 -9.78 -14.35
C ALA A 278 -12.41 -9.22 -15.10
N ASN A 279 -12.35 -7.98 -15.56
CA ASN A 279 -13.44 -7.36 -16.34
C ASN A 279 -13.62 -8.02 -17.70
N SER A 280 -12.53 -8.49 -18.32
CA SER A 280 -12.60 -9.23 -19.61
C SER A 280 -13.39 -10.54 -19.47
N GLU A 281 -13.34 -11.19 -18.33
CA GLU A 281 -14.19 -12.36 -18.03
C GLU A 281 -15.67 -11.98 -17.93
N ILE A 282 -15.95 -10.86 -17.24
CA ILE A 282 -17.32 -10.37 -17.05
C ILE A 282 -17.96 -9.98 -18.37
N PHE A 283 -17.23 -9.19 -19.18
CA PHE A 283 -17.76 -8.65 -20.43
C PHE A 283 -17.55 -9.55 -21.63
N ARG A 284 -16.74 -10.61 -21.51
CA ARG A 284 -16.35 -11.52 -22.59
C ARG A 284 -15.73 -10.82 -23.80
N ASP A 285 -15.12 -9.66 -23.55
CA ASP A 285 -14.49 -8.81 -24.56
C ASP A 285 -13.30 -8.09 -23.93
N VAL A 286 -12.10 -8.37 -24.44
CA VAL A 286 -10.83 -7.83 -23.93
C VAL A 286 -10.70 -6.34 -24.22
N GLY A 287 -11.11 -5.91 -25.43
CA GLY A 287 -11.02 -4.52 -25.86
C GLY A 287 -12.03 -3.63 -25.15
N TYR A 288 -13.26 -4.09 -25.00
CA TYR A 288 -14.26 -3.37 -24.21
C TYR A 288 -13.87 -3.24 -22.75
N ALA A 289 -13.39 -4.34 -22.14
CA ALA A 289 -12.88 -4.32 -20.79
C ALA A 289 -11.68 -3.36 -20.63
N PHE A 290 -10.77 -3.29 -21.62
CA PHE A 290 -9.67 -2.32 -21.64
C PHE A 290 -10.18 -0.88 -21.61
N ARG A 291 -11.15 -0.56 -22.47
CA ARG A 291 -11.76 0.77 -22.51
C ARG A 291 -12.29 1.20 -21.13
N LEU A 292 -13.05 0.33 -20.48
CA LEU A 292 -13.64 0.62 -19.16
C LEU A 292 -12.61 0.63 -18.03
N SER A 293 -11.60 -0.24 -18.10
CA SER A 293 -10.61 -0.38 -17.04
C SER A 293 -9.52 0.69 -17.09
N PHE A 294 -9.17 1.18 -18.28
CA PHE A 294 -8.05 2.10 -18.43
C PHE A 294 -8.31 3.27 -19.39
N LEU A 295 -8.69 3.03 -20.65
CA LEU A 295 -8.76 4.09 -21.67
C LEU A 295 -9.64 5.28 -21.24
N ASN A 296 -10.78 5.01 -20.63
CA ASN A 296 -11.70 6.06 -20.17
C ASN A 296 -11.16 6.90 -18.99
N LYS A 297 -10.09 6.44 -18.35
CA LYS A 297 -9.40 7.19 -17.28
C LYS A 297 -8.31 8.11 -17.81
N CYS A 298 -7.89 7.90 -19.07
CA CYS A 298 -6.87 8.73 -19.71
C CYS A 298 -7.46 10.07 -20.13
N ASP A 299 -6.61 11.11 -20.14
CA ASP A 299 -6.95 12.38 -20.76
C ASP A 299 -7.41 12.17 -22.20
N GLU A 300 -8.34 12.98 -22.65
CA GLU A 300 -8.94 12.83 -23.99
C GLU A 300 -7.90 12.92 -25.10
N LEU A 301 -6.87 13.78 -24.94
CA LEU A 301 -5.77 13.94 -25.87
C LEU A 301 -4.82 12.73 -25.92
N GLU A 302 -4.74 11.96 -24.85
CA GLU A 302 -3.87 10.78 -24.73
C GLU A 302 -4.54 9.49 -25.21
N ARG A 303 -5.87 9.46 -25.31
CA ARG A 303 -6.65 8.24 -25.63
C ARG A 303 -6.27 7.63 -26.96
N GLN A 304 -5.94 8.44 -27.95
CA GLN A 304 -5.52 7.93 -29.26
C GLN A 304 -4.20 7.14 -29.13
N THR A 305 -3.20 7.70 -28.45
CA THR A 305 -1.89 7.05 -28.23
C THR A 305 -2.07 5.73 -27.45
N VAL A 306 -2.93 5.74 -26.44
CA VAL A 306 -3.21 4.54 -25.63
C VAL A 306 -3.96 3.48 -26.43
N ALA A 307 -4.87 3.88 -27.31
CA ALA A 307 -5.56 2.97 -28.24
C ALA A 307 -4.59 2.34 -29.25
N GLU A 308 -3.62 3.10 -29.74
CA GLU A 308 -2.56 2.61 -30.62
C GLU A 308 -1.66 1.56 -29.92
N PHE A 309 -1.38 1.72 -28.60
CA PHE A 309 -0.66 0.69 -27.83
C PHE A 309 -1.46 -0.61 -27.77
N TYR A 310 -2.77 -0.53 -27.54
CA TYR A 310 -3.64 -1.70 -27.57
C TYR A 310 -3.61 -2.38 -28.94
N GLN A 311 -3.84 -1.62 -30.01
CA GLN A 311 -3.86 -2.13 -31.40
C GLN A 311 -2.55 -2.83 -31.77
N ARG A 312 -1.40 -2.26 -31.38
CA ARG A 312 -0.07 -2.87 -31.63
C ARG A 312 0.13 -4.21 -30.94
N CYS A 313 -0.49 -4.41 -29.77
CA CYS A 313 -0.33 -5.63 -28.98
C CYS A 313 -1.35 -6.71 -29.35
N PHE A 314 -2.58 -6.30 -29.68
CA PHE A 314 -3.69 -7.22 -29.95
C PHE A 314 -4.00 -7.39 -31.43
N ASP A 315 -3.45 -6.54 -32.30
CA ASP A 315 -3.74 -6.50 -33.76
C ASP A 315 -5.23 -6.24 -34.06
N GLU A 316 -5.91 -5.54 -33.17
CA GLU A 316 -7.33 -5.22 -33.23
C GLU A 316 -7.56 -3.75 -32.88
N GLU A 317 -8.49 -3.09 -33.58
CA GLU A 317 -8.93 -1.74 -33.22
C GLU A 317 -9.90 -1.79 -32.04
N LEU A 318 -9.77 -0.81 -31.15
CA LEU A 318 -10.71 -0.70 -30.04
C LEU A 318 -12.08 -0.23 -30.55
N PRO A 319 -13.19 -0.82 -30.07
CA PRO A 319 -14.52 -0.35 -30.41
C PRO A 319 -14.70 1.11 -29.94
N GLU A 320 -15.26 1.97 -30.77
CA GLU A 320 -15.46 3.39 -30.48
C GLU A 320 -16.41 3.62 -29.29
N SER A 321 -17.39 2.76 -29.10
CA SER A 321 -18.34 2.85 -27.99
C SER A 321 -18.87 1.48 -27.57
N ALA A 322 -19.49 1.42 -26.38
CA ALA A 322 -20.20 0.23 -25.92
C ALA A 322 -21.32 -0.25 -26.85
N ALA A 323 -21.88 0.65 -27.66
CA ALA A 323 -22.92 0.33 -28.62
C ALA A 323 -22.44 -0.55 -29.79
N SER A 324 -21.12 -0.62 -30.03
CA SER A 324 -20.52 -1.49 -31.06
C SER A 324 -20.16 -2.88 -30.54
N VAL A 325 -20.25 -3.11 -29.22
CA VAL A 325 -19.93 -4.41 -28.59
C VAL A 325 -21.19 -5.26 -28.58
N SER A 326 -21.21 -6.34 -29.37
CA SER A 326 -22.25 -7.35 -29.23
C SER A 326 -21.98 -8.17 -27.96
N LEU A 327 -22.72 -7.88 -26.91
CA LEU A 327 -22.78 -8.70 -25.72
C LEU A 327 -23.51 -10.01 -26.08
N GLY A 328 -22.76 -10.94 -26.73
CA GLY A 328 -23.27 -12.24 -27.12
C GLY A 328 -23.38 -13.21 -25.94
#